data_83e5545dbacca5414157dfe2758e7987
#
_entry.id   83e5545dbacca5414157dfe2758e7987
#
_cell.length_a   1.000
_cell.length_b   1.000
_cell.length_c   1.000
_cell.angle_alpha   90.00
_cell.angle_beta   90.00
_cell.angle_gamma   90.00
#
_symmetry.space_group_name_H-M   'P 1'
#
loop_
_entity.id
_entity.type
_entity.pdbx_description
1 polymer ?
#
loop_
_entity_poly.entity_id
_entity_poly.type
_entity_poly.pdbx_seq_one_letter_code
_entity_poly.pdbx_strand_id
1 'polypeptide(L)'
;QSGVVLNEMKGAFADPDTLLANALTRAIFPDTPYRFVSGGDPEAIPSLTYEAFTAAHRRFYHPSNSYLLLDGSIDLDACLQLLDSYLGGFTAICPDTQIRPQPPVCPPPQTIEYQLPAGEPLEERMKLGRGYVLGTYADDEKIFAAQILCDVLCGSNHAPLCRAVLEKGLAEDVSLSCDDEMLHPMLVLQVQNFRQEDLPEIDR
;
A
#
# COMPACT_ATOMS: atom_id res chain seq x y z
N GLN A 1 -17.29 -22.28 4.85
CA GLN A 1 -15.94 -22.74 4.45
C GLN A 1 -14.98 -21.59 4.67
N SER A 2 -14.09 -21.73 5.64
CA SER A 2 -13.00 -20.77 5.85
C SER A 2 -11.87 -21.07 4.87
N GLY A 3 -11.75 -20.27 3.82
CA GLY A 3 -10.58 -20.33 2.93
C GLY A 3 -9.34 -19.76 3.63
N VAL A 4 -8.14 -20.26 3.30
CA VAL A 4 -6.88 -19.78 3.88
C VAL A 4 -6.73 -18.28 3.65
N VAL A 5 -6.91 -17.81 2.41
CA VAL A 5 -6.80 -16.39 2.04
C VAL A 5 -7.80 -15.51 2.79
N LEU A 6 -9.05 -15.97 2.97
CA LEU A 6 -10.04 -15.22 3.74
C LEU A 6 -9.60 -15.03 5.21
N ASN A 7 -9.02 -16.07 5.82
CA ASN A 7 -8.55 -15.97 7.20
C ASN A 7 -7.30 -15.08 7.32
N GLU A 8 -6.37 -15.15 6.36
CA GLU A 8 -5.22 -14.25 6.29
C GLU A 8 -5.67 -12.80 6.17
N MET A 9 -6.60 -12.50 5.27
CA MET A 9 -7.11 -11.15 5.09
C MET A 9 -7.90 -10.64 6.31
N LYS A 10 -8.66 -11.51 6.99
CA LYS A 10 -9.28 -11.14 8.28
C LYS A 10 -8.23 -10.80 9.34
N GLY A 11 -7.12 -11.51 9.38
CA GLY A 11 -5.99 -11.19 10.25
C GLY A 11 -5.35 -9.85 9.90
N ALA A 12 -5.07 -9.61 8.61
CA ALA A 12 -4.51 -8.35 8.14
C ALA A 12 -5.43 -7.14 8.43
N PHE A 13 -6.75 -7.30 8.26
CA PHE A 13 -7.74 -6.26 8.56
C PHE A 13 -8.05 -6.11 10.07
N ALA A 14 -7.50 -6.95 10.91
CA ALA A 14 -7.53 -6.76 12.37
C ALA A 14 -6.38 -5.85 12.87
N ASP A 15 -5.36 -5.63 12.05
CA ASP A 15 -4.24 -4.76 12.36
C ASP A 15 -4.60 -3.29 12.12
N PRO A 16 -4.51 -2.41 13.15
CA PRO A 16 -4.87 -1.00 13.03
C PRO A 16 -4.01 -0.23 12.01
N ASP A 17 -2.74 -0.59 11.85
CA ASP A 17 -1.84 0.10 10.93
C ASP A 17 -2.16 -0.25 9.48
N THR A 18 -2.52 -1.50 9.22
CA THR A 18 -3.05 -1.95 7.93
C THR A 18 -4.36 -1.24 7.59
N LEU A 19 -5.26 -1.09 8.54
CA LEU A 19 -6.52 -0.37 8.33
C LEU A 19 -6.27 1.10 7.98
N LEU A 20 -5.37 1.77 8.71
CA LEU A 20 -5.00 3.15 8.45
C LEU A 20 -4.37 3.33 7.06
N ALA A 21 -3.41 2.49 6.69
CA ALA A 21 -2.75 2.52 5.39
C ALA A 21 -3.75 2.29 4.23
N ASN A 22 -4.63 1.30 4.36
CA ASN A 22 -5.65 1.01 3.37
C ASN A 22 -6.65 2.16 3.20
N ALA A 23 -7.09 2.77 4.31
CA ALA A 23 -8.00 3.91 4.27
C ALA A 23 -7.34 5.14 3.63
N LEU A 24 -6.08 5.42 3.97
CA LEU A 24 -5.31 6.51 3.39
C LEU A 24 -5.14 6.33 1.87
N THR A 25 -4.70 5.16 1.44
CA THR A 25 -4.52 4.85 0.01
C THR A 25 -5.84 4.95 -0.76
N ARG A 26 -6.93 4.43 -0.20
CA ARG A 26 -8.27 4.54 -0.80
C ARG A 26 -8.74 5.98 -0.92
N ALA A 27 -8.44 6.82 0.06
CA ALA A 27 -8.82 8.24 0.05
C ALA A 27 -8.03 9.05 -0.98
N ILE A 28 -6.76 8.74 -1.17
CA ILE A 28 -5.86 9.46 -2.09
C ILE A 28 -6.02 8.96 -3.54
N PHE A 29 -6.29 7.67 -3.74
CA PHE A 29 -6.37 7.03 -5.06
C PHE A 29 -7.74 6.41 -5.36
N PRO A 30 -8.86 7.16 -5.23
CA PRO A 30 -10.21 6.61 -5.35
C PRO A 30 -10.54 6.08 -6.76
N ASP A 31 -9.88 6.59 -7.81
CA ASP A 31 -10.19 6.28 -9.21
C ASP A 31 -9.21 5.27 -9.83
N THR A 32 -8.27 4.75 -9.06
CA THR A 32 -7.26 3.80 -9.53
C THR A 32 -7.42 2.43 -8.88
N PRO A 33 -6.78 1.37 -9.42
CA PRO A 33 -6.73 0.06 -8.78
C PRO A 33 -6.10 0.06 -7.38
N TYR A 34 -5.28 1.05 -7.04
CA TYR A 34 -4.65 1.18 -5.71
C TYR A 34 -5.65 1.30 -4.55
N ARG A 35 -6.89 1.71 -4.84
CA ARG A 35 -7.96 1.71 -3.82
C ARG A 35 -8.33 0.32 -3.29
N PHE A 36 -7.96 -0.74 -4.01
CA PHE A 36 -8.24 -2.12 -3.64
C PHE A 36 -7.04 -2.74 -2.95
N VAL A 37 -7.31 -3.56 -1.95
CA VAL A 37 -6.27 -4.34 -1.27
C VAL A 37 -5.92 -5.55 -2.13
N SER A 38 -4.63 -5.72 -2.47
CA SER A 38 -4.17 -6.77 -3.38
C SER A 38 -4.46 -8.19 -2.89
N GLY A 39 -4.44 -8.42 -1.57
CA GLY A 39 -4.82 -9.70 -0.97
C GLY A 39 -6.33 -9.97 -0.96
N GLY A 40 -7.14 -8.96 -1.27
CA GLY A 40 -8.59 -9.01 -1.28
C GLY A 40 -9.25 -8.43 -0.02
N ASP A 41 -10.46 -7.97 -0.18
CA ASP A 41 -11.29 -7.49 0.94
C ASP A 41 -12.03 -8.67 1.57
N PRO A 42 -11.91 -8.93 2.89
CA PRO A 42 -12.59 -10.03 3.55
C PRO A 42 -14.12 -10.00 3.42
N GLU A 43 -14.72 -8.83 3.19
CA GLU A 43 -16.16 -8.72 2.92
C GLU A 43 -16.50 -9.10 1.48
N ALA A 44 -15.61 -8.84 0.53
CA ALA A 44 -15.82 -9.13 -0.88
C ALA A 44 -15.46 -10.58 -1.27
N ILE A 45 -14.42 -11.17 -0.66
CA ILE A 45 -13.94 -12.52 -0.97
C ILE A 45 -15.07 -13.57 -0.97
N PRO A 46 -16.03 -13.61 0.00
CA PRO A 46 -17.09 -14.60 0.00
C PRO A 46 -18.05 -14.52 -1.18
N SER A 47 -18.10 -13.39 -1.87
CA SER A 47 -18.96 -13.18 -3.05
C SER A 47 -18.33 -13.61 -4.37
N LEU A 48 -17.04 -13.97 -4.37
CA LEU A 48 -16.34 -14.41 -5.58
C LEU A 48 -16.88 -15.76 -6.06
N THR A 49 -17.21 -15.82 -7.35
CA THR A 49 -17.55 -17.07 -8.00
C THR A 49 -16.33 -17.71 -8.65
N TYR A 50 -16.38 -19.02 -8.86
CA TYR A 50 -15.32 -19.73 -9.58
C TYR A 50 -15.12 -19.18 -11.00
N GLU A 51 -16.21 -18.83 -11.68
CA GLU A 51 -16.21 -18.26 -13.03
C GLU A 51 -15.51 -16.89 -13.06
N ALA A 52 -15.85 -16.01 -12.12
CA ALA A 52 -15.23 -14.68 -12.02
C ALA A 52 -13.73 -14.79 -11.71
N PHE A 53 -13.37 -15.66 -10.75
CA PHE A 53 -11.98 -15.91 -10.38
C PHE A 53 -11.15 -16.44 -11.56
N THR A 54 -11.65 -17.47 -12.25
CA THR A 54 -10.94 -18.06 -13.39
C THR A 54 -10.89 -17.14 -14.60
N ALA A 55 -11.91 -16.30 -14.82
CA ALA A 55 -11.92 -15.32 -15.89
C ALA A 55 -10.85 -14.23 -15.64
N ALA A 56 -10.72 -13.73 -14.42
CA ALA A 56 -9.67 -12.80 -14.04
C ALA A 56 -8.28 -13.41 -14.22
N HIS A 57 -8.09 -14.65 -13.76
CA HIS A 57 -6.84 -15.37 -13.94
C HIS A 57 -6.48 -15.49 -15.43
N ARG A 58 -7.38 -15.96 -16.28
CA ARG A 58 -7.13 -16.13 -17.74
C ARG A 58 -6.81 -14.81 -18.45
N ARG A 59 -7.42 -13.71 -17.97
CA ARG A 59 -7.22 -12.38 -18.56
C ARG A 59 -5.85 -11.79 -18.23
N PHE A 60 -5.42 -11.91 -16.98
CA PHE A 60 -4.24 -11.19 -16.48
C PHE A 60 -3.00 -12.08 -16.37
N TYR A 61 -3.16 -13.37 -16.06
CA TYR A 61 -2.07 -14.36 -16.00
C TYR A 61 -1.88 -15.00 -17.37
N HIS A 62 -1.38 -14.21 -18.30
CA HIS A 62 -1.19 -14.60 -19.69
C HIS A 62 0.22 -14.20 -20.14
N PRO A 63 0.90 -15.01 -21.01
CA PRO A 63 2.25 -14.68 -21.50
C PRO A 63 2.37 -13.28 -22.11
N SER A 64 1.32 -12.79 -22.78
CA SER A 64 1.29 -11.42 -23.32
C SER A 64 1.29 -10.32 -22.26
N ASN A 65 1.11 -10.65 -21.00
CA ASN A 65 1.10 -9.74 -19.84
C ASN A 65 2.21 -10.10 -18.85
N SER A 66 3.34 -10.60 -19.33
CA SER A 66 4.45 -11.03 -18.49
C SER A 66 5.79 -10.60 -19.06
N TYR A 67 6.75 -10.42 -18.20
CA TYR A 67 8.16 -10.31 -18.50
C TYR A 67 8.89 -11.50 -17.89
N LEU A 68 9.77 -12.11 -18.67
CA LEU A 68 10.59 -13.22 -18.21
C LEU A 68 12.03 -12.75 -18.10
N LEU A 69 12.58 -12.83 -16.89
CA LEU A 69 13.98 -12.54 -16.63
C LEU A 69 14.71 -13.85 -16.33
N LEU A 70 15.80 -14.10 -17.04
CA LEU A 70 16.70 -15.23 -16.83
C LEU A 70 18.06 -14.68 -16.38
N ASP A 71 18.54 -15.10 -15.22
CA ASP A 71 19.83 -14.68 -14.67
C ASP A 71 20.63 -15.90 -14.19
N GLY A 72 21.98 -15.80 -14.29
CA GLY A 72 22.92 -16.83 -13.84
C GLY A 72 23.65 -17.55 -14.98
N SER A 73 24.41 -18.58 -14.60
CA SER A 73 25.12 -19.45 -15.56
C SER A 73 24.16 -20.50 -16.11
N ILE A 74 23.45 -20.17 -17.17
CA ILE A 74 22.40 -20.99 -17.76
C ILE A 74 22.72 -21.33 -19.22
N ASP A 75 22.22 -22.48 -19.69
CA ASP A 75 22.12 -22.79 -21.13
C ASP A 75 20.89 -22.07 -21.70
N LEU A 76 21.14 -20.92 -22.33
CA LEU A 76 20.07 -20.07 -22.88
C LEU A 76 19.23 -20.78 -23.94
N ASP A 77 19.87 -21.57 -24.82
CA ASP A 77 19.15 -22.28 -25.91
C ASP A 77 18.20 -23.34 -25.32
N ALA A 78 18.67 -24.10 -24.35
CA ALA A 78 17.81 -25.05 -23.63
C ALA A 78 16.65 -24.38 -22.92
N CYS A 79 16.90 -23.22 -22.24
CA CYS A 79 15.85 -22.45 -21.60
C CYS A 79 14.81 -21.91 -22.59
N LEU A 80 15.27 -21.37 -23.75
CA LEU A 80 14.36 -20.83 -24.77
C LEU A 80 13.52 -21.95 -25.40
N GLN A 81 14.08 -23.13 -25.66
CA GLN A 81 13.33 -24.27 -26.14
C GLN A 81 12.27 -24.75 -25.16
N LEU A 82 12.62 -24.79 -23.88
CA LEU A 82 11.66 -25.11 -22.81
C LEU A 82 10.52 -24.11 -22.76
N LEU A 83 10.84 -22.81 -22.77
CA LEU A 83 9.86 -21.73 -22.77
C LEU A 83 8.94 -21.78 -23.99
N ASP A 84 9.48 -22.01 -25.18
CA ASP A 84 8.69 -22.16 -26.41
C ASP A 84 7.70 -23.32 -26.28
N SER A 85 8.11 -24.45 -25.71
CA SER A 85 7.22 -25.58 -25.45
C SER A 85 6.03 -25.28 -24.57
N TYR A 86 6.18 -24.36 -23.58
CA TYR A 86 5.11 -23.93 -22.67
C TYR A 86 4.27 -22.79 -23.26
N LEU A 87 4.91 -21.83 -23.93
CA LEU A 87 4.29 -20.57 -24.32
C LEU A 87 3.78 -20.58 -25.77
N GLY A 88 4.34 -21.42 -26.63
CA GLY A 88 4.01 -21.48 -28.07
C GLY A 88 2.54 -21.83 -28.39
N GLY A 89 1.80 -22.39 -27.43
CA GLY A 89 0.37 -22.70 -27.58
C GLY A 89 -0.57 -21.52 -27.30
N PHE A 90 -0.06 -20.40 -26.80
CA PHE A 90 -0.87 -19.23 -26.48
C PHE A 90 -1.03 -18.31 -27.70
N THR A 91 -2.26 -17.81 -27.89
CA THR A 91 -2.52 -16.75 -28.87
C THR A 91 -2.35 -15.40 -28.18
N ALA A 92 -1.62 -14.47 -28.80
CA ALA A 92 -1.38 -13.15 -28.22
C ALA A 92 -2.68 -12.40 -27.92
N ILE A 93 -2.75 -11.81 -26.74
CA ILE A 93 -3.84 -10.95 -26.31
C ILE A 93 -3.27 -9.59 -25.88
N CYS A 94 -4.13 -8.58 -25.77
CA CYS A 94 -3.77 -7.26 -25.23
C CYS A 94 -4.70 -6.93 -24.06
N PRO A 95 -4.38 -7.40 -22.84
CA PRO A 95 -5.17 -7.06 -21.65
C PRO A 95 -4.98 -5.58 -21.33
N ASP A 96 -6.08 -4.93 -20.94
CA ASP A 96 -6.03 -3.55 -20.42
C ASP A 96 -5.51 -3.60 -18.98
N THR A 97 -4.21 -3.32 -18.83
CA THR A 97 -3.50 -3.29 -17.55
C THR A 97 -2.96 -1.90 -17.22
N GLN A 98 -3.26 -0.91 -18.08
CA GLN A 98 -2.77 0.44 -17.88
C GLN A 98 -3.45 1.11 -16.69
N ILE A 99 -2.65 1.51 -15.70
CA ILE A 99 -3.12 2.36 -14.59
C ILE A 99 -3.16 3.79 -15.10
N ARG A 100 -4.34 4.40 -15.04
CA ARG A 100 -4.52 5.81 -15.40
C ARG A 100 -4.05 6.70 -14.24
N PRO A 101 -3.43 7.86 -14.55
CA PRO A 101 -3.08 8.80 -13.51
C PRO A 101 -4.30 9.24 -12.68
N GLN A 102 -4.14 9.26 -11.36
CA GLN A 102 -5.15 9.79 -10.44
C GLN A 102 -5.17 11.31 -10.56
N PRO A 103 -6.31 11.93 -10.87
CA PRO A 103 -6.45 13.38 -10.73
C PRO A 103 -6.20 13.81 -9.28
N PRO A 104 -5.66 15.01 -9.03
CA PRO A 104 -5.46 15.51 -7.68
C PRO A 104 -6.76 15.49 -6.87
N VAL A 105 -6.72 14.92 -5.68
CA VAL A 105 -7.84 14.88 -4.74
C VAL A 105 -7.46 15.57 -3.44
N CYS A 106 -8.45 16.13 -2.77
CA CYS A 106 -8.31 16.69 -1.43
C CYS A 106 -9.48 16.17 -0.59
N PRO A 107 -9.43 14.89 -0.17
CA PRO A 107 -10.51 14.30 0.61
C PRO A 107 -10.62 14.98 1.97
N PRO A 108 -11.84 15.11 2.51
CA PRO A 108 -11.99 15.56 3.89
C PRO A 108 -11.36 14.54 4.84
N PRO A 109 -10.94 14.97 6.06
CA PRO A 109 -10.49 14.05 7.09
C PRO A 109 -11.50 12.94 7.32
N GLN A 110 -11.04 11.71 7.40
CA GLN A 110 -11.85 10.53 7.65
C GLN A 110 -11.48 9.93 9.00
N THR A 111 -12.46 9.46 9.73
CA THR A 111 -12.26 8.70 10.98
C THR A 111 -12.72 7.28 10.74
N ILE A 112 -11.87 6.33 11.07
CA ILE A 112 -12.17 4.90 11.05
C ILE A 112 -12.04 4.35 12.45
N GLU A 113 -12.88 3.39 12.80
CA GLU A 113 -12.83 2.69 14.08
C GLU A 113 -12.11 1.35 13.92
N TYR A 114 -11.36 0.96 14.93
CA TYR A 114 -10.74 -0.35 14.99
C TYR A 114 -10.97 -1.00 16.36
N GLN A 115 -10.83 -2.32 16.41
CA GLN A 115 -11.07 -3.09 17.61
C GLN A 115 -9.78 -3.29 18.40
N LEU A 116 -9.86 -3.15 19.70
CA LEU A 116 -8.80 -3.53 20.63
C LEU A 116 -9.16 -4.85 21.33
N PRO A 117 -8.16 -5.63 21.75
CA PRO A 117 -8.38 -6.77 22.61
C PRO A 117 -9.16 -6.39 23.89
N ALA A 118 -9.99 -7.31 24.35
CA ALA A 118 -10.80 -7.08 25.55
C ALA A 118 -9.90 -6.81 26.77
N GLY A 119 -10.16 -5.71 27.45
CA GLY A 119 -9.43 -5.29 28.67
C GLY A 119 -8.23 -4.37 28.40
N GLU A 120 -7.91 -4.05 27.14
CA GLU A 120 -6.93 -3.02 26.85
C GLU A 120 -7.50 -1.61 27.08
N PRO A 121 -6.68 -0.67 27.61
CA PRO A 121 -7.08 0.71 27.79
C PRO A 121 -7.32 1.38 26.43
N LEU A 122 -8.31 2.27 26.37
CA LEU A 122 -8.63 3.04 25.15
C LEU A 122 -7.78 4.31 25.02
N GLU A 123 -7.14 4.73 26.12
CA GLU A 123 -6.29 5.90 26.15
C GLU A 123 -5.03 5.68 25.31
N GLU A 124 -4.56 6.73 24.65
CA GLU A 124 -3.34 6.70 23.82
C GLU A 124 -3.37 5.63 22.72
N ARG A 125 -4.53 5.48 22.05
CA ARG A 125 -4.74 4.51 20.97
C ARG A 125 -5.08 5.17 19.62
N MET A 126 -5.09 6.50 19.59
CA MET A 126 -5.32 7.21 18.34
C MET A 126 -4.14 7.01 17.38
N LYS A 127 -4.45 6.93 16.11
CA LYS A 127 -3.47 6.88 15.02
C LYS A 127 -3.85 7.92 13.97
N LEU A 128 -2.87 8.61 13.42
CA LEU A 128 -3.03 9.59 12.35
C LEU A 128 -2.19 9.18 11.14
N GLY A 129 -2.79 9.22 9.95
CA GLY A 129 -2.10 9.05 8.68
C GLY A 129 -2.36 10.24 7.76
N ARG A 130 -1.31 10.77 7.15
CA ARG A 130 -1.38 11.79 6.10
C ARG A 130 -0.54 11.38 4.91
N GLY A 131 -1.08 11.56 3.70
CA GLY A 131 -0.39 11.27 2.47
C GLY A 131 -0.30 12.50 1.57
N TYR A 132 0.87 12.69 0.95
CA TYR A 132 1.14 13.79 0.03
C TYR A 132 1.70 13.23 -1.27
N VAL A 133 0.91 13.32 -2.34
CA VAL A 133 1.34 12.84 -3.67
C VAL A 133 2.44 13.73 -4.22
N LEU A 134 3.55 13.12 -4.64
CA LEU A 134 4.74 13.83 -5.11
C LEU A 134 4.75 14.11 -6.63
N GLY A 135 3.92 13.41 -7.38
CA GLY A 135 3.89 13.47 -8.84
C GLY A 135 3.71 12.09 -9.44
N THR A 136 4.59 11.69 -10.34
CA THR A 136 4.63 10.36 -10.94
C THR A 136 6.00 9.72 -10.73
N TYR A 137 6.10 8.42 -10.97
CA TYR A 137 7.37 7.68 -10.90
C TYR A 137 8.49 8.24 -11.80
N ALA A 138 8.15 9.09 -12.76
CA ALA A 138 9.13 9.75 -13.65
C ALA A 138 9.75 11.02 -13.04
N ASP A 139 9.27 11.45 -11.88
CA ASP A 139 9.78 12.63 -11.15
C ASP A 139 10.97 12.25 -10.23
N ASP A 140 11.98 11.53 -10.74
CA ASP A 140 13.08 10.93 -9.97
C ASP A 140 13.78 11.89 -9.00
N GLU A 141 14.08 13.12 -9.45
CA GLU A 141 14.76 14.12 -8.59
C GLU A 141 13.89 14.50 -7.38
N LYS A 142 12.57 14.62 -7.59
CA LYS A 142 11.64 14.97 -6.53
C LYS A 142 11.48 13.81 -5.55
N ILE A 143 11.40 12.58 -6.06
CA ILE A 143 11.31 11.36 -5.25
C ILE A 143 12.56 11.23 -4.38
N PHE A 144 13.75 11.36 -4.98
CA PHE A 144 15.01 11.29 -4.25
C PHE A 144 15.14 12.40 -3.19
N ALA A 145 14.75 13.63 -3.53
CA ALA A 145 14.72 14.73 -2.57
C ALA A 145 13.74 14.44 -1.41
N ALA A 146 12.59 13.83 -1.69
CA ALA A 146 11.62 13.45 -0.68
C ALA A 146 12.14 12.34 0.25
N GLN A 147 12.86 11.35 -0.28
CA GLN A 147 13.53 10.31 0.53
C GLN A 147 14.55 10.92 1.49
N ILE A 148 15.41 11.84 0.99
CA ILE A 148 16.36 12.57 1.84
C ILE A 148 15.61 13.38 2.92
N LEU A 149 14.50 14.02 2.55
CA LEU A 149 13.69 14.79 3.49
C LEU A 149 13.11 13.89 4.60
N CYS A 150 12.67 12.69 4.28
CA CYS A 150 12.22 11.71 5.27
C CYS A 150 13.32 11.41 6.29
N ASP A 151 14.53 11.10 5.82
CA ASP A 151 15.68 10.84 6.70
C ASP A 151 16.05 12.05 7.57
N VAL A 152 16.08 13.24 7.00
CA VAL A 152 16.39 14.46 7.75
C VAL A 152 15.37 14.75 8.83
N LEU A 153 14.06 14.54 8.54
CA LEU A 153 12.97 14.89 9.44
C LEU A 153 12.64 13.79 10.45
N CYS A 154 12.75 12.52 10.05
CA CYS A 154 12.30 11.35 10.84
C CYS A 154 13.27 10.16 10.84
N GLY A 155 14.50 10.27 10.32
CA GLY A 155 15.45 9.15 10.26
C GLY A 155 15.97 8.67 11.63
N SER A 156 15.64 9.36 12.72
CA SER A 156 15.93 8.95 14.09
C SER A 156 15.03 9.67 15.09
N ASN A 157 14.94 9.18 16.33
CA ASN A 157 14.20 9.84 17.41
C ASN A 157 14.73 11.24 17.75
N HIS A 158 15.96 11.58 17.32
CA HIS A 158 16.56 12.91 17.49
C HIS A 158 16.32 13.83 16.28
N ALA A 159 15.74 13.33 15.20
CA ALA A 159 15.38 14.14 14.05
C ALA A 159 14.29 15.17 14.40
N PRO A 160 14.26 16.31 13.71
CA PRO A 160 13.45 17.47 14.13
C PRO A 160 11.96 17.16 14.33
N LEU A 161 11.35 16.42 13.44
CA LEU A 161 9.92 16.08 13.52
C LEU A 161 9.65 15.06 14.64
N CYS A 162 10.46 14.01 14.74
CA CYS A 162 10.36 13.06 15.85
C CYS A 162 10.51 13.73 17.20
N ARG A 163 11.51 14.61 17.35
CA ARG A 163 11.71 15.37 18.58
C ARG A 163 10.53 16.26 18.93
N ALA A 164 9.97 16.96 17.93
CA ALA A 164 8.85 17.87 18.16
C ALA A 164 7.62 17.18 18.76
N VAL A 165 7.42 15.92 18.41
CA VAL A 165 6.30 15.09 18.90
C VAL A 165 6.67 14.34 20.18
N LEU A 166 7.80 13.62 20.18
CA LEU A 166 8.19 12.70 21.25
C LEU A 166 8.64 13.43 22.53
N GLU A 167 9.44 14.50 22.42
CA GLU A 167 9.91 15.28 23.60
C GLU A 167 8.76 15.96 24.34
N LYS A 168 7.66 16.26 23.67
CA LYS A 168 6.46 16.80 24.30
C LYS A 168 5.53 15.72 24.86
N GLY A 169 5.83 14.45 24.61
CA GLY A 169 4.99 13.32 25.02
C GLY A 169 3.62 13.30 24.31
N LEU A 170 3.54 13.84 23.09
CA LEU A 170 2.29 13.92 22.33
C LEU A 170 1.88 12.59 21.72
N ALA A 171 2.84 11.72 21.39
CA ALA A 171 2.60 10.39 20.84
C ALA A 171 3.71 9.43 21.23
N GLU A 172 3.47 8.15 21.05
CA GLU A 172 4.46 7.08 21.28
C GLU A 172 5.46 6.98 20.13
N ASP A 173 4.99 7.16 18.88
CA ASP A 173 5.83 7.07 17.68
C ASP A 173 5.35 8.03 16.58
N VAL A 174 6.31 8.46 15.77
CA VAL A 174 6.06 9.24 14.55
C VAL A 174 7.02 8.78 13.46
N SER A 175 6.49 8.57 12.27
CA SER A 175 7.27 8.18 11.09
C SER A 175 6.89 9.01 9.87
N LEU A 176 7.86 9.25 9.02
CA LEU A 176 7.70 9.84 7.71
C LEU A 176 8.44 8.98 6.70
N SER A 177 7.73 8.47 5.71
CA SER A 177 8.29 7.60 4.67
C SER A 177 7.92 8.10 3.28
N CYS A 178 8.71 7.70 2.29
CA CYS A 178 8.41 7.90 0.88
C CYS A 178 8.02 6.53 0.30
N ASP A 179 6.76 6.39 -0.10
CA ASP A 179 6.28 5.23 -0.85
C ASP A 179 6.40 5.55 -2.35
N ASP A 180 7.35 4.92 -3.03
CA ASP A 180 7.70 5.15 -4.43
C ASP A 180 7.43 3.94 -5.34
N GLU A 181 6.81 2.89 -4.83
CA GLU A 181 6.51 1.67 -5.59
C GLU A 181 5.25 1.78 -6.48
N MET A 182 4.63 2.96 -6.53
CA MET A 182 3.41 3.20 -7.29
C MET A 182 3.62 4.17 -8.46
N LEU A 183 2.60 4.25 -9.35
CA LEU A 183 2.56 5.25 -10.42
C LEU A 183 2.71 6.68 -9.86
N HIS A 184 2.13 6.92 -8.69
CA HIS A 184 2.19 8.19 -7.98
C HIS A 184 2.88 8.00 -6.63
N PRO A 185 4.19 8.26 -6.55
CA PRO A 185 4.89 8.26 -5.28
C PRO A 185 4.27 9.24 -4.29
N MET A 186 4.28 8.88 -3.02
CA MET A 186 3.74 9.73 -1.96
C MET A 186 4.61 9.74 -0.71
N LEU A 187 4.61 10.87 -0.01
CA LEU A 187 5.05 10.93 1.38
C LEU A 187 3.92 10.47 2.28
N VAL A 188 4.25 9.62 3.25
CA VAL A 188 3.31 9.13 4.26
C VAL A 188 3.82 9.51 5.64
N LEU A 189 3.10 10.39 6.31
CA LEU A 189 3.29 10.71 7.72
C LEU A 189 2.34 9.85 8.54
N GLN A 190 2.87 9.18 9.57
CA GLN A 190 2.08 8.46 10.56
C GLN A 190 2.49 8.91 11.96
N VAL A 191 1.48 9.11 12.81
CA VAL A 191 1.65 9.37 14.25
C VAL A 191 0.85 8.32 14.99
N GLN A 192 1.49 7.67 15.97
CA GLN A 192 0.95 6.47 16.59
C GLN A 192 0.77 6.64 18.10
N ASN A 193 -0.33 6.06 18.57
CA ASN A 193 -0.64 5.92 20.00
C ASN A 193 -0.59 7.25 20.76
N PHE A 194 -1.47 8.16 20.35
CA PHE A 194 -1.65 9.47 20.97
C PHE A 194 -3.06 9.63 21.57
N ARG A 195 -3.26 10.66 22.38
CA ARG A 195 -4.57 11.00 22.96
C ARG A 195 -5.37 11.83 21.98
N GLN A 196 -6.68 11.64 21.96
CA GLN A 196 -7.57 12.41 21.07
C GLN A 196 -7.46 13.93 21.32
N GLU A 197 -7.22 14.36 22.56
CA GLU A 197 -7.06 15.75 22.94
C GLU A 197 -5.78 16.41 22.39
N ASP A 198 -4.75 15.60 22.08
CA ASP A 198 -3.46 16.07 21.53
C ASP A 198 -3.49 16.27 20.02
N LEU A 199 -4.51 15.77 19.32
CA LEU A 199 -4.65 15.88 17.87
C LEU A 199 -4.50 17.33 17.35
N PRO A 200 -5.09 18.38 17.96
CA PRO A 200 -4.92 19.75 17.46
C PRO A 200 -3.48 20.29 17.56
N GLU A 201 -2.66 19.77 18.48
CA GLU A 201 -1.25 20.15 18.59
C GLU A 201 -0.37 19.36 17.62
N ILE A 202 -0.64 18.07 17.44
CA ILE A 202 0.02 17.21 16.43
C ILE A 202 -0.24 17.75 15.02
N ASP A 203 -1.37 18.36 14.80
CA ASP A 203 -1.84 18.85 13.50
C ASP A 203 -1.20 20.17 13.07
N ARG A 204 -0.47 20.85 13.96
CA ARG A 204 0.23 22.11 13.70
C ARG A 204 1.63 21.93 13.11
#